data_b3d6a3e9c42d15b3c129e2fc5c8a1615
#
_entry.id   b3d6a3e9c42d15b3c129e2fc5c8a1615
#
_cell.length_a   1.000
_cell.length_b   1.000
_cell.length_c   1.000
_cell.angle_alpha   90.00
_cell.angle_beta   90.00
_cell.angle_gamma   90.00
#
_symmetry.space_group_name_H-M   'P 1'
#
loop_
_entity.id
_entity.type
_entity.pdbx_description
1 polymer ?
#
loop_
_entity_poly.entity_id
_entity_poly.type
_entity_poly.pdbx_seq_one_letter_code
_entity_poly.pdbx_strand_id
1 'polypeptide(L)'
;MEEAGVVPPTSTSTPAASASVFLVLLLVGDLVYIAIHLVWTETKLLNSPLAALDVDRGYAEFFQYMKLLWAALLITFMSLRTRRWGYLAWAFLFAYLLLDDSFSVHENLGKLLAVRLALPAAFGLRAVDFGELLMTAMAGAVMTVILGWAYLRGGPELRRSSRHMLVLLLAIVFFGVGVDMVHSAIHPVGWMDNALVILEDGGELVVSSFIAWYAFLLVMVGDSSSGPTLAALLRAVFAHARALSGLRR
;
A
#
# COMPACT_ATOMS: atom_id res chain seq x y z
N MET A 1 28.99 -37.07 39.17
CA MET A 1 28.53 -35.67 39.12
C MET A 1 28.46 -35.30 37.66
N GLU A 2 27.30 -35.36 37.12
CA GLU A 2 27.00 -35.12 35.70
C GLU A 2 26.70 -33.63 35.53
N GLU A 3 27.55 -32.92 34.79
CA GLU A 3 27.31 -31.50 34.47
C GLU A 3 26.09 -31.41 33.54
N ALA A 4 25.00 -30.91 34.08
CA ALA A 4 23.84 -30.56 33.28
C ALA A 4 24.20 -29.43 32.30
N GLY A 5 24.37 -29.79 31.03
CA GLY A 5 24.63 -28.83 29.95
C GLY A 5 23.50 -27.80 29.90
N VAL A 6 23.83 -26.56 30.20
CA VAL A 6 22.96 -25.41 30.02
C VAL A 6 22.73 -25.22 28.51
N VAL A 7 21.59 -25.65 28.02
CA VAL A 7 21.12 -25.33 26.65
C VAL A 7 20.93 -23.82 26.60
N PRO A 8 21.67 -23.10 25.72
CA PRO A 8 21.46 -21.66 25.59
C PRO A 8 20.02 -21.36 25.15
N PRO A 9 19.38 -20.31 25.67
CA PRO A 9 18.05 -19.97 25.29
C PRO A 9 18.01 -19.68 23.79
N THR A 10 17.23 -20.45 23.05
CA THR A 10 16.93 -20.18 21.65
C THR A 10 16.35 -18.78 21.58
N SER A 11 17.02 -17.84 20.88
CA SER A 11 16.56 -16.48 20.66
C SER A 11 15.28 -16.52 19.81
N THR A 12 14.14 -16.67 20.45
CA THR A 12 12.84 -16.50 19.79
C THR A 12 12.73 -15.03 19.42
N SER A 13 12.88 -14.72 18.13
CA SER A 13 12.63 -13.37 17.61
C SER A 13 11.23 -12.93 18.07
N THR A 14 11.15 -11.77 18.72
CA THR A 14 9.84 -11.25 19.12
C THR A 14 8.97 -11.02 17.88
N PRO A 15 7.63 -11.23 17.94
CA PRO A 15 6.74 -10.99 16.79
C PRO A 15 6.92 -9.62 16.14
N ALA A 16 7.25 -8.60 16.95
CA ALA A 16 7.56 -7.26 16.47
C ALA A 16 8.87 -7.20 15.64
N ALA A 17 9.89 -7.99 15.99
CA ALA A 17 11.13 -8.08 15.23
C ALA A 17 10.90 -8.72 13.86
N SER A 18 10.10 -9.80 13.80
CA SER A 18 9.73 -10.45 12.54
C SER A 18 8.95 -9.50 11.61
N ALA A 19 8.03 -8.72 12.17
CA ALA A 19 7.28 -7.72 11.40
C ALA A 19 8.21 -6.60 10.88
N SER A 20 9.23 -6.21 11.66
CA SER A 20 10.22 -5.21 11.22
C SER A 20 11.07 -5.72 10.06
N VAL A 21 11.52 -6.97 10.11
CA VAL A 21 12.28 -7.59 9.01
C VAL A 21 11.41 -7.67 7.75
N PHE A 22 10.15 -8.05 7.89
CA PHE A 22 9.21 -8.11 6.75
C PHE A 22 9.06 -6.74 6.07
N LEU A 23 8.87 -5.65 6.83
CA LEU A 23 8.78 -4.31 6.24
C LEU A 23 10.08 -3.93 5.52
N VAL A 24 11.25 -4.19 6.14
CA VAL A 24 12.54 -3.88 5.51
C VAL A 24 12.70 -4.61 4.18
N LEU A 25 12.32 -5.89 4.11
CA LEU A 25 12.37 -6.67 2.86
C LEU A 25 11.46 -6.08 1.78
N LEU A 26 10.24 -5.66 2.14
CA LEU A 26 9.33 -5.00 1.21
C LEU A 26 9.91 -3.69 0.69
N LEU A 27 10.41 -2.82 1.58
CA LEU A 27 11.00 -1.53 1.19
C LEU A 27 12.27 -1.70 0.35
N VAL A 28 13.08 -2.72 0.60
CA VAL A 28 14.22 -3.06 -0.28
C VAL A 28 13.72 -3.47 -1.66
N GLY A 29 12.65 -4.25 -1.74
CA GLY A 29 12.00 -4.59 -3.01
C GLY A 29 11.51 -3.33 -3.75
N ASP A 30 10.87 -2.39 -3.06
CA ASP A 30 10.41 -1.13 -3.64
C ASP A 30 11.58 -0.32 -4.21
N LEU A 31 12.66 -0.19 -3.43
CA LEU A 31 13.87 0.51 -3.88
C LEU A 31 14.51 -0.16 -5.10
N VAL A 32 14.47 -1.48 -5.19
CA VAL A 32 14.97 -2.22 -6.37
C VAL A 32 14.14 -1.87 -7.60
N TYR A 33 12.81 -1.83 -7.52
CA TYR A 33 11.95 -1.47 -8.66
C TYR A 33 12.14 -0.01 -9.08
N ILE A 34 12.25 0.92 -8.12
CA ILE A 34 12.59 2.33 -8.40
C ILE A 34 13.95 2.43 -9.10
N ALA A 35 14.95 1.68 -8.64
CA ALA A 35 16.27 1.66 -9.27
C ALA A 35 16.22 1.06 -10.69
N ILE A 36 15.42 0.01 -10.92
CA ILE A 36 15.18 -0.57 -12.24
C ILE A 36 14.56 0.46 -13.19
N HIS A 37 13.57 1.22 -12.75
CA HIS A 37 12.97 2.31 -13.52
C HIS A 37 14.01 3.36 -13.90
N LEU A 38 14.83 3.82 -12.95
CA LEU A 38 15.90 4.78 -13.22
C LEU A 38 16.94 4.24 -14.22
N VAL A 39 17.33 2.97 -14.10
CA VAL A 39 18.23 2.34 -15.07
C VAL A 39 17.58 2.25 -16.45
N TRP A 40 16.28 1.97 -16.52
CA TRP A 40 15.55 1.92 -17.78
C TRP A 40 15.44 3.30 -18.45
N THR A 41 15.13 4.36 -17.69
CA THR A 41 14.97 5.72 -18.21
C THR A 41 16.30 6.37 -18.59
N GLU A 42 17.35 6.19 -17.78
CA GLU A 42 18.62 6.90 -17.93
C GLU A 42 19.67 6.14 -18.75
N THR A 43 19.42 4.84 -19.02
CA THR A 43 20.39 4.00 -19.72
C THR A 43 19.73 3.19 -20.84
N LYS A 44 20.55 2.54 -21.67
CA LYS A 44 20.08 1.58 -22.69
C LYS A 44 20.31 0.11 -22.24
N LEU A 45 20.56 -0.11 -20.95
CA LEU A 45 20.85 -1.45 -20.43
C LEU A 45 19.60 -2.34 -20.34
N LEU A 46 18.44 -1.73 -20.12
CA LEU A 46 17.15 -2.43 -20.08
C LEU A 46 16.29 -1.98 -21.27
N ASN A 47 15.82 -2.94 -22.06
CA ASN A 47 15.00 -2.66 -23.24
C ASN A 47 13.51 -3.04 -23.03
N SER A 48 13.16 -3.63 -21.88
CA SER A 48 11.78 -3.99 -21.61
C SER A 48 11.00 -2.79 -21.05
N PRO A 49 9.92 -2.37 -21.69
CA PRO A 49 9.06 -1.32 -21.13
C PRO A 49 8.44 -1.72 -19.77
N LEU A 50 8.28 -3.02 -19.49
CA LEU A 50 7.77 -3.53 -18.21
C LEU A 50 8.67 -3.18 -17.01
N ALA A 51 9.87 -2.63 -17.25
CA ALA A 51 10.79 -2.15 -16.22
C ALA A 51 10.43 -0.73 -15.73
N ALA A 52 9.61 0.00 -16.47
CA ALA A 52 9.13 1.31 -16.05
C ALA A 52 8.08 1.17 -14.92
N LEU A 53 8.01 2.17 -14.03
CA LEU A 53 7.05 2.18 -12.92
C LEU A 53 5.63 2.44 -13.39
N ASP A 54 5.48 3.34 -14.35
CA ASP A 54 4.24 3.85 -14.93
C ASP A 54 3.59 2.92 -15.98
N VAL A 55 4.15 1.74 -16.19
CA VAL A 55 3.60 0.79 -17.17
C VAL A 55 2.64 -0.19 -16.49
N ASP A 56 1.39 -0.15 -16.95
CA ASP A 56 0.35 -1.09 -16.52
C ASP A 56 0.80 -2.54 -16.64
N ARG A 57 0.58 -3.30 -15.58
CA ARG A 57 0.99 -4.70 -15.47
C ARG A 57 2.50 -4.91 -15.65
N GLY A 58 3.28 -3.84 -15.35
CA GLY A 58 4.72 -3.89 -15.24
C GLY A 58 5.20 -4.66 -14.00
N TYR A 59 6.51 -4.81 -13.87
CA TYR A 59 7.08 -5.58 -12.76
C TYR A 59 6.80 -4.94 -11.39
N ALA A 60 6.87 -3.62 -11.29
CA ALA A 60 6.62 -2.88 -10.05
C ALA A 60 5.16 -3.01 -9.64
N GLU A 61 4.25 -2.80 -10.57
CA GLU A 61 2.81 -2.88 -10.33
C GLU A 61 2.39 -4.31 -9.95
N PHE A 62 2.96 -5.33 -10.59
CA PHE A 62 2.72 -6.72 -10.17
C PHE A 62 3.17 -6.99 -8.72
N PHE A 63 4.28 -6.38 -8.29
CA PHE A 63 4.72 -6.45 -6.89
C PHE A 63 3.76 -5.72 -5.95
N GLN A 64 3.14 -4.61 -6.38
CA GLN A 64 2.06 -3.92 -5.65
C GLN A 64 0.83 -4.81 -5.51
N TYR A 65 0.40 -5.49 -6.58
CA TYR A 65 -0.70 -6.46 -6.54
C TYR A 65 -0.48 -7.56 -5.51
N MET A 66 0.72 -8.12 -5.44
CA MET A 66 1.06 -9.14 -4.44
C MET A 66 0.92 -8.60 -3.00
N LYS A 67 1.31 -7.36 -2.75
CA LYS A 67 1.19 -6.72 -1.42
C LYS A 67 -0.27 -6.49 -1.04
N LEU A 68 -1.11 -6.00 -1.96
CA LEU A 68 -2.54 -5.83 -1.74
C LEU A 68 -3.25 -7.18 -1.52
N LEU A 69 -2.87 -8.21 -2.28
CA LEU A 69 -3.36 -9.57 -2.07
C LEU A 69 -3.02 -10.09 -0.68
N TRP A 70 -1.75 -9.95 -0.26
CA TRP A 70 -1.34 -10.36 1.08
C TRP A 70 -2.08 -9.59 2.17
N ALA A 71 -2.29 -8.29 2.01
CA ALA A 71 -3.06 -7.51 2.96
C ALA A 71 -4.50 -8.03 3.07
N ALA A 72 -5.18 -8.24 1.96
CA ALA A 72 -6.55 -8.78 1.92
C ALA A 72 -6.64 -10.16 2.59
N LEU A 73 -5.72 -11.08 2.26
CA LEU A 73 -5.70 -12.43 2.83
C LEU A 73 -5.37 -12.44 4.32
N LEU A 74 -4.38 -11.66 4.76
CA LEU A 74 -3.98 -11.57 6.17
C LEU A 74 -5.09 -10.99 7.04
N ILE A 75 -5.77 -9.94 6.57
CA ILE A 75 -6.90 -9.33 7.29
C ILE A 75 -8.10 -10.27 7.31
N THR A 76 -8.36 -10.99 6.21
CA THR A 76 -9.39 -12.04 6.17
C THR A 76 -9.07 -13.14 7.18
N PHE A 77 -7.84 -13.66 7.20
CA PHE A 77 -7.39 -14.67 8.15
C PHE A 77 -7.57 -14.20 9.60
N MET A 78 -7.14 -12.95 9.89
CA MET A 78 -7.33 -12.35 11.21
C MET A 78 -8.81 -12.25 11.59
N SER A 79 -9.67 -11.81 10.67
CA SER A 79 -11.12 -11.71 10.87
C SER A 79 -11.74 -13.07 11.25
N LEU A 80 -11.39 -14.12 10.50
CA LEU A 80 -11.88 -15.49 10.74
C LEU A 80 -11.37 -16.04 12.08
N ARG A 81 -10.07 -15.87 12.38
CA ARG A 81 -9.44 -16.34 13.61
C ARG A 81 -10.04 -15.68 14.86
N THR A 82 -10.29 -14.37 14.81
CA THR A 82 -10.79 -13.59 15.94
C THR A 82 -12.31 -13.50 16.01
N ARG A 83 -13.00 -13.94 14.95
CA ARG A 83 -14.44 -13.77 14.72
C ARG A 83 -14.91 -12.30 14.76
N ARG A 84 -14.03 -11.38 14.39
CA ARG A 84 -14.31 -9.94 14.31
C ARG A 84 -14.61 -9.55 12.86
N TRP A 85 -15.83 -9.79 12.43
CA TRP A 85 -16.28 -9.67 11.03
C TRP A 85 -16.10 -8.27 10.42
N GLY A 86 -16.01 -7.22 11.25
CA GLY A 86 -15.77 -5.84 10.76
C GLY A 86 -14.44 -5.68 10.01
N TYR A 87 -13.46 -6.56 10.21
CA TYR A 87 -12.22 -6.56 9.44
C TYR A 87 -12.41 -6.97 7.98
N LEU A 88 -13.47 -7.73 7.66
CA LEU A 88 -13.77 -8.09 6.27
C LEU A 88 -14.07 -6.88 5.39
N ALA A 89 -14.54 -5.76 5.96
CA ALA A 89 -14.72 -4.52 5.21
C ALA A 89 -13.37 -3.99 4.67
N TRP A 90 -12.31 -4.07 5.46
CA TRP A 90 -10.95 -3.71 5.05
C TRP A 90 -10.34 -4.72 4.08
N ALA A 91 -10.55 -6.02 4.32
CA ALA A 91 -10.12 -7.06 3.39
C ALA A 91 -10.79 -6.87 2.02
N PHE A 92 -12.08 -6.54 2.00
CA PHE A 92 -12.83 -6.25 0.78
C PHE A 92 -12.30 -5.01 0.07
N LEU A 93 -11.97 -3.93 0.79
CA LEU A 93 -11.35 -2.75 0.21
C LEU A 93 -10.02 -3.09 -0.50
N PHE A 94 -9.10 -3.81 0.18
CA PHE A 94 -7.81 -4.14 -0.44
C PHE A 94 -7.94 -5.13 -1.60
N ALA A 95 -8.91 -6.05 -1.54
CA ALA A 95 -9.25 -6.89 -2.69
C ALA A 95 -9.85 -6.06 -3.84
N TYR A 96 -10.68 -5.06 -3.54
CA TYR A 96 -11.21 -4.13 -4.53
C TYR A 96 -10.06 -3.34 -5.20
N LEU A 97 -9.15 -2.72 -4.45
CA LEU A 97 -8.02 -2.00 -5.01
C LEU A 97 -7.18 -2.89 -5.93
N LEU A 98 -6.85 -4.11 -5.48
CA LEU A 98 -6.16 -5.09 -6.30
C LEU A 98 -6.88 -5.38 -7.64
N LEU A 99 -8.20 -5.58 -7.60
CA LEU A 99 -8.97 -5.91 -8.79
C LEU A 99 -9.14 -4.68 -9.70
N ASP A 100 -9.31 -3.51 -9.10
CA ASP A 100 -9.44 -2.25 -9.82
C ASP A 100 -8.20 -1.96 -10.67
N ASP A 101 -7.00 -2.05 -10.06
CA ASP A 101 -5.72 -1.87 -10.76
C ASP A 101 -5.47 -3.00 -11.77
N SER A 102 -5.59 -4.27 -11.35
CA SER A 102 -5.28 -5.42 -12.22
C SER A 102 -6.12 -5.48 -13.48
N PHE A 103 -7.37 -5.00 -13.42
CA PHE A 103 -8.31 -5.01 -14.55
C PHE A 103 -8.56 -3.61 -15.12
N SER A 104 -7.85 -2.58 -14.65
CA SER A 104 -8.06 -1.18 -15.04
C SER A 104 -9.55 -0.79 -15.00
N VAL A 105 -10.25 -1.16 -13.90
CA VAL A 105 -11.71 -0.99 -13.81
C VAL A 105 -12.08 0.48 -13.81
N HIS A 106 -11.41 1.30 -12.97
CA HIS A 106 -11.66 2.73 -12.88
C HIS A 106 -11.38 3.45 -14.21
N GLU A 107 -10.32 3.08 -14.93
CA GLU A 107 -10.01 3.64 -16.24
C GLU A 107 -11.07 3.29 -17.30
N ASN A 108 -11.41 2.00 -17.42
CA ASN A 108 -12.35 1.55 -18.43
C ASN A 108 -13.76 2.12 -18.19
N LEU A 109 -14.21 2.15 -16.93
CA LEU A 109 -15.49 2.77 -16.57
C LEU A 109 -15.41 4.29 -16.62
N GLY A 110 -14.26 4.89 -16.27
CA GLY A 110 -14.01 6.32 -16.40
C GLY A 110 -14.12 6.80 -17.84
N LYS A 111 -13.47 6.09 -18.77
CA LYS A 111 -13.59 6.33 -20.22
C LYS A 111 -15.07 6.28 -20.69
N LEU A 112 -15.81 5.28 -20.21
CA LEU A 112 -17.25 5.15 -20.51
C LEU A 112 -18.07 6.32 -19.94
N LEU A 113 -17.82 6.71 -18.68
CA LEU A 113 -18.51 7.83 -18.03
C LEU A 113 -18.20 9.16 -18.72
N ALA A 114 -16.94 9.40 -19.09
CA ALA A 114 -16.55 10.61 -19.81
C ALA A 114 -17.33 10.80 -21.10
N VAL A 115 -17.49 9.72 -21.89
CA VAL A 115 -18.28 9.74 -23.14
C VAL A 115 -19.78 9.87 -22.86
N ARG A 116 -20.32 9.09 -21.92
CA ARG A 116 -21.77 9.06 -21.64
C ARG A 116 -22.30 10.35 -21.04
N LEU A 117 -21.49 11.01 -20.21
CA LEU A 117 -21.86 12.27 -19.56
C LEU A 117 -21.36 13.50 -20.33
N ALA A 118 -20.69 13.31 -21.48
CA ALA A 118 -20.07 14.37 -22.27
C ALA A 118 -19.22 15.32 -21.39
N LEU A 119 -18.35 14.75 -20.55
CA LEU A 119 -17.52 15.53 -19.63
C LEU A 119 -16.58 16.46 -20.42
N PRO A 120 -16.39 17.71 -19.98
CA PRO A 120 -15.47 18.63 -20.62
C PRO A 120 -14.02 18.36 -20.18
N ALA A 121 -13.07 18.68 -21.06
CA ALA A 121 -11.68 18.85 -20.65
C ALA A 121 -11.53 20.23 -19.99
N ALA A 122 -10.85 20.31 -18.84
CA ALA A 122 -10.65 21.57 -18.10
C ALA A 122 -9.43 21.46 -17.17
N PHE A 123 -8.86 22.60 -16.78
CA PHE A 123 -7.75 22.68 -15.82
C PHE A 123 -6.49 21.87 -16.22
N GLY A 124 -6.24 21.68 -17.51
CA GLY A 124 -5.16 20.83 -18.02
C GLY A 124 -5.51 19.33 -18.07
N LEU A 125 -6.65 18.92 -17.52
CA LEU A 125 -7.11 17.53 -17.50
C LEU A 125 -7.97 17.20 -18.72
N ARG A 126 -7.87 15.96 -19.19
CA ARG A 126 -8.71 15.43 -20.27
C ARG A 126 -10.10 15.05 -19.73
N ALA A 127 -11.07 14.95 -20.60
CA ALA A 127 -12.40 14.44 -20.23
C ALA A 127 -12.36 13.05 -19.57
N VAL A 128 -11.41 12.22 -19.97
CA VAL A 128 -11.20 10.87 -19.42
C VAL A 128 -10.75 10.95 -17.96
N ASP A 129 -9.82 11.83 -17.63
CA ASP A 129 -9.30 12.01 -16.27
C ASP A 129 -10.43 12.39 -15.30
N PHE A 130 -11.38 13.23 -15.73
CA PHE A 130 -12.61 13.52 -14.95
C PHE A 130 -13.51 12.29 -14.80
N GLY A 131 -13.59 11.44 -15.82
CA GLY A 131 -14.34 10.19 -15.77
C GLY A 131 -13.76 9.20 -14.77
N GLU A 132 -12.44 9.06 -14.76
CA GLU A 132 -11.68 8.21 -13.83
C GLU A 132 -11.82 8.72 -12.39
N LEU A 133 -11.67 10.02 -12.19
CA LEU A 133 -11.89 10.66 -10.89
C LEU A 133 -13.33 10.45 -10.39
N LEU A 134 -14.33 10.56 -11.26
CA LEU A 134 -15.74 10.31 -10.91
C LEU A 134 -15.96 8.86 -10.51
N MET A 135 -15.38 7.90 -11.25
CA MET A 135 -15.46 6.47 -10.93
C MET A 135 -14.81 6.18 -9.58
N THR A 136 -13.61 6.70 -9.35
CA THR A 136 -12.89 6.57 -8.07
C THR A 136 -13.67 7.18 -6.92
N ALA A 137 -14.29 8.36 -7.12
CA ALA A 137 -15.13 9.00 -6.10
C ALA A 137 -16.39 8.16 -5.79
N MET A 138 -17.04 7.57 -6.79
CA MET A 138 -18.19 6.68 -6.59
C MET A 138 -17.81 5.43 -5.80
N ALA A 139 -16.72 4.77 -6.18
CA ALA A 139 -16.18 3.61 -5.45
C ALA A 139 -15.79 3.98 -4.02
N GLY A 140 -15.10 5.11 -3.84
CA GLY A 140 -14.73 5.67 -2.55
C GLY A 140 -15.94 5.96 -1.65
N ALA A 141 -17.04 6.49 -2.23
CA ALA A 141 -18.28 6.71 -1.48
C ALA A 141 -18.91 5.39 -0.99
N VAL A 142 -18.96 4.37 -1.84
CA VAL A 142 -19.45 3.03 -1.45
C VAL A 142 -18.57 2.44 -0.35
N MET A 143 -17.23 2.49 -0.51
CA MET A 143 -16.29 1.98 0.50
C MET A 143 -16.39 2.75 1.81
N THR A 144 -16.60 4.07 1.76
CA THR A 144 -16.80 4.91 2.97
C THR A 144 -18.03 4.46 3.75
N VAL A 145 -19.13 4.12 3.07
CA VAL A 145 -20.34 3.60 3.73
C VAL A 145 -20.05 2.24 4.39
N ILE A 146 -19.40 1.32 3.67
CA ILE A 146 -19.08 -0.03 4.17
C ILE A 146 -18.13 0.05 5.39
N LEU A 147 -17.03 0.80 5.27
CA LEU A 147 -16.04 0.97 6.32
C LEU A 147 -16.60 1.76 7.51
N GLY A 148 -17.39 2.80 7.25
CA GLY A 148 -18.08 3.59 8.27
C GLY A 148 -19.04 2.73 9.08
N TRP A 149 -19.84 1.90 8.43
CA TRP A 149 -20.72 0.96 9.11
C TRP A 149 -19.94 -0.04 9.97
N ALA A 150 -18.88 -0.64 9.44
CA ALA A 150 -18.01 -1.56 10.17
C ALA A 150 -17.34 -0.87 11.38
N TYR A 151 -16.88 0.37 11.20
CA TYR A 151 -16.26 1.18 12.26
C TYR A 151 -17.25 1.50 13.40
N LEU A 152 -18.48 1.92 13.06
CA LEU A 152 -19.51 2.28 14.04
C LEU A 152 -19.97 1.05 14.83
N ARG A 153 -20.10 -0.12 14.19
CA ARG A 153 -20.48 -1.38 14.81
C ARG A 153 -19.32 -2.10 15.50
N GLY A 154 -18.08 -1.72 15.21
CA GLY A 154 -16.89 -2.37 15.72
C GLY A 154 -16.53 -2.02 17.16
N GLY A 155 -15.83 -2.94 17.83
CA GLY A 155 -15.22 -2.70 19.14
C GLY A 155 -14.02 -1.71 19.07
N PRO A 156 -13.48 -1.33 20.25
CA PRO A 156 -12.39 -0.34 20.34
C PRO A 156 -11.13 -0.77 19.57
N GLU A 157 -10.84 -2.06 19.50
CA GLU A 157 -9.70 -2.61 18.76
C GLU A 157 -9.88 -2.36 17.26
N LEU A 158 -11.02 -2.76 16.68
CA LEU A 158 -11.30 -2.55 15.26
C LEU A 158 -11.25 -1.04 14.91
N ARG A 159 -11.84 -0.19 15.75
CA ARG A 159 -11.82 1.26 15.53
C ARG A 159 -10.41 1.83 15.49
N ARG A 160 -9.53 1.29 16.33
CA ARG A 160 -8.13 1.70 16.35
C ARG A 160 -7.39 1.25 15.10
N SER A 161 -7.46 -0.04 14.78
CA SER A 161 -6.81 -0.58 13.58
C SER A 161 -7.37 0.08 12.31
N SER A 162 -8.68 0.38 12.28
CA SER A 162 -9.30 1.14 11.19
C SER A 162 -8.73 2.54 11.03
N ARG A 163 -8.40 3.24 12.13
CA ARG A 163 -7.74 4.56 12.02
C ARG A 163 -6.34 4.46 11.41
N HIS A 164 -5.58 3.42 11.76
CA HIS A 164 -4.25 3.20 11.17
C HIS A 164 -4.37 2.86 9.68
N MET A 165 -5.27 1.94 9.33
CA MET A 165 -5.52 1.57 7.93
C MET A 165 -6.07 2.75 7.11
N LEU A 166 -6.90 3.63 7.72
CA LEU A 166 -7.39 4.83 7.07
C LEU A 166 -6.26 5.81 6.72
N VAL A 167 -5.27 5.98 7.61
CA VAL A 167 -4.10 6.82 7.31
C VAL A 167 -3.33 6.26 6.12
N LEU A 168 -3.13 4.94 6.05
CA LEU A 168 -2.46 4.29 4.92
C LEU A 168 -3.31 4.37 3.63
N LEU A 169 -4.63 4.22 3.74
CA LEU A 169 -5.55 4.41 2.61
C LEU A 169 -5.50 5.85 2.08
N LEU A 170 -5.51 6.85 2.96
CA LEU A 170 -5.40 8.25 2.53
C LEU A 170 -4.03 8.53 1.89
N ALA A 171 -2.97 7.85 2.33
CA ALA A 171 -1.66 7.99 1.71
C ALA A 171 -1.64 7.39 0.30
N ILE A 172 -2.23 6.22 0.07
CA ILE A 172 -2.29 5.64 -1.29
C ILE A 172 -3.17 6.49 -2.22
N VAL A 173 -4.31 6.99 -1.74
CA VAL A 173 -5.16 7.92 -2.50
C VAL A 173 -4.44 9.24 -2.81
N PHE A 174 -3.59 9.72 -1.90
CA PHE A 174 -2.79 10.92 -2.14
C PHE A 174 -1.81 10.73 -3.31
N PHE A 175 -1.12 9.60 -3.38
CA PHE A 175 -0.18 9.33 -4.47
C PHE A 175 -0.94 8.97 -5.76
N GLY A 176 -1.80 7.98 -5.75
CA GLY A 176 -2.46 7.45 -6.94
C GLY A 176 -3.64 8.26 -7.48
N VAL A 177 -4.12 9.27 -6.76
CA VAL A 177 -5.14 10.19 -7.28
C VAL A 177 -4.65 11.62 -7.23
N GLY A 178 -4.09 12.04 -6.08
CA GLY A 178 -3.67 13.42 -5.89
C GLY A 178 -2.47 13.80 -6.74
N VAL A 179 -1.41 12.99 -6.72
CA VAL A 179 -0.20 13.23 -7.51
C VAL A 179 -0.47 12.97 -8.98
N ASP A 180 -1.18 11.88 -9.33
CA ASP A 180 -1.60 11.56 -10.70
C ASP A 180 -2.37 12.73 -11.35
N MET A 181 -3.36 13.31 -10.69
CA MET A 181 -4.10 14.45 -11.22
C MET A 181 -3.20 15.68 -11.47
N VAL A 182 -2.21 15.91 -10.61
CA VAL A 182 -1.21 16.99 -10.81
C VAL A 182 -0.31 16.65 -11.98
N HIS A 183 0.19 15.42 -12.05
CA HIS A 183 1.04 14.93 -13.15
C HIS A 183 0.32 15.07 -14.49
N SER A 184 -0.92 14.57 -14.59
CA SER A 184 -1.77 14.68 -15.76
C SER A 184 -2.07 16.14 -16.14
N ALA A 185 -2.25 17.06 -15.18
CA ALA A 185 -2.60 18.47 -15.47
C ALA A 185 -1.44 19.30 -15.99
N ILE A 186 -0.20 19.06 -15.53
CA ILE A 186 0.96 19.87 -15.89
C ILE A 186 1.73 19.36 -17.11
N HIS A 187 1.49 18.11 -17.54
CA HIS A 187 2.17 17.48 -18.69
C HIS A 187 3.69 17.69 -18.68
N PRO A 188 4.39 17.27 -17.62
CA PRO A 188 5.83 17.51 -17.48
C PRO A 188 6.62 16.75 -18.54
N VAL A 189 7.88 17.12 -18.75
CA VAL A 189 8.78 16.44 -19.68
C VAL A 189 10.16 16.23 -19.06
N GLY A 190 10.86 15.18 -19.48
CA GLY A 190 12.23 14.89 -19.07
C GLY A 190 12.33 14.51 -17.59
N TRP A 191 13.29 15.08 -16.87
CA TRP A 191 13.55 14.74 -15.47
C TRP A 191 12.37 15.01 -14.53
N MET A 192 11.54 16.01 -14.85
CA MET A 192 10.37 16.34 -14.02
C MET A 192 9.28 15.31 -14.18
N ASP A 193 9.10 14.76 -15.36
CA ASP A 193 8.20 13.64 -15.65
C ASP A 193 8.63 12.41 -14.85
N ASN A 194 9.90 11.99 -14.98
CA ASN A 194 10.46 10.89 -14.20
C ASN A 194 10.33 11.09 -12.68
N ALA A 195 10.51 12.33 -12.21
CA ALA A 195 10.38 12.61 -10.77
C ALA A 195 8.92 12.46 -10.29
N LEU A 196 7.94 12.83 -11.11
CA LEU A 196 6.53 12.68 -10.79
C LEU A 196 6.09 11.22 -10.88
N VAL A 197 6.53 10.45 -11.86
CA VAL A 197 6.34 9.00 -11.94
C VAL A 197 6.87 8.31 -10.67
N ILE A 198 8.10 8.65 -10.23
CA ILE A 198 8.65 8.06 -9.00
C ILE A 198 7.85 8.50 -7.75
N LEU A 199 7.36 9.72 -7.72
CA LEU A 199 6.55 10.20 -6.59
C LEU A 199 5.18 9.53 -6.56
N GLU A 200 4.53 9.37 -7.69
CA GLU A 200 3.22 8.74 -7.90
C GLU A 200 3.30 7.23 -7.69
N ASP A 201 3.81 6.50 -8.68
CA ASP A 201 3.87 5.04 -8.67
C ASP A 201 4.82 4.49 -7.60
N GLY A 202 5.99 5.12 -7.41
CA GLY A 202 6.91 4.77 -6.32
C GLY A 202 6.33 5.04 -4.94
N GLY A 203 5.55 6.11 -4.79
CA GLY A 203 4.80 6.43 -3.57
C GLY A 203 3.75 5.37 -3.25
N GLU A 204 2.93 4.98 -4.22
CA GLU A 204 1.96 3.89 -4.07
C GLU A 204 2.61 2.56 -3.73
N LEU A 205 3.70 2.24 -4.43
CA LEU A 205 4.48 1.04 -4.21
C LEU A 205 4.96 0.95 -2.76
N VAL A 206 5.46 2.04 -2.20
CA VAL A 206 5.92 2.13 -0.79
C VAL A 206 4.74 2.07 0.18
N VAL A 207 3.65 2.79 -0.07
CA VAL A 207 2.47 2.76 0.82
C VAL A 207 1.84 1.37 0.86
N SER A 208 1.76 0.67 -0.26
CA SER A 208 1.28 -0.72 -0.31
C SER A 208 2.16 -1.67 0.52
N SER A 209 3.46 -1.40 0.65
CA SER A 209 4.36 -2.12 1.56
C SER A 209 4.00 -1.87 3.03
N PHE A 210 3.66 -0.65 3.41
CA PHE A 210 3.17 -0.36 4.76
C PHE A 210 1.81 -0.99 5.04
N ILE A 211 0.92 -1.07 4.06
CA ILE A 211 -0.38 -1.75 4.18
C ILE A 211 -0.17 -3.25 4.44
N ALA A 212 0.64 -3.92 3.62
CA ALA A 212 0.94 -5.34 3.79
C ALA A 212 1.65 -5.63 5.13
N TRP A 213 2.60 -4.78 5.51
CA TRP A 213 3.26 -4.85 6.80
C TRP A 213 2.28 -4.70 7.97
N TYR A 214 1.38 -3.73 7.91
CA TYR A 214 0.43 -3.50 8.99
C TYR A 214 -0.55 -4.67 9.12
N ALA A 215 -1.02 -5.23 8.00
CA ALA A 215 -1.85 -6.43 7.99
C ALA A 215 -1.11 -7.63 8.61
N PHE A 216 0.17 -7.82 8.29
CA PHE A 216 1.03 -8.86 8.89
C PHE A 216 1.21 -8.63 10.40
N LEU A 217 1.45 -7.39 10.82
CA LEU A 217 1.59 -7.02 12.23
C LEU A 217 0.33 -7.36 13.03
N LEU A 218 -0.86 -7.07 12.49
CA LEU A 218 -2.13 -7.41 13.13
C LEU A 218 -2.29 -8.93 13.35
N VAL A 219 -1.82 -9.75 12.41
CA VAL A 219 -1.87 -11.21 12.54
C VAL A 219 -0.88 -11.72 13.58
N MET A 220 0.33 -11.17 13.61
CA MET A 220 1.42 -11.65 14.47
C MET A 220 1.31 -11.19 15.93
N VAL A 221 0.95 -9.94 16.14
CA VAL A 221 0.89 -9.33 17.49
C VAL A 221 -0.53 -9.37 18.05
N GLY A 222 -1.52 -9.48 17.19
CA GLY A 222 -2.92 -9.31 17.53
C GLY A 222 -3.33 -7.84 17.60
N ASP A 223 -4.62 -7.65 17.84
CA ASP A 223 -5.24 -6.34 17.94
C ASP A 223 -5.54 -6.01 19.40
N SER A 224 -5.05 -4.86 19.87
CA SER A 224 -5.24 -4.38 21.23
C SER A 224 -5.70 -2.92 21.23
N SER A 225 -6.75 -2.63 22.00
CA SER A 225 -7.26 -1.25 22.14
C SER A 225 -6.24 -0.29 22.78
N SER A 226 -5.34 -0.80 23.61
CA SER A 226 -4.31 -0.05 24.35
C SER A 226 -2.91 -0.11 23.72
N GLY A 227 -2.75 -0.74 22.57
CA GLY A 227 -1.46 -0.89 21.90
C GLY A 227 -0.85 0.46 21.40
N PRO A 228 0.38 0.47 20.87
CA PRO A 228 1.07 1.69 20.43
C PRO A 228 0.39 2.35 19.22
N THR A 229 0.58 3.64 19.01
CA THR A 229 0.13 4.35 17.79
C THR A 229 0.91 3.88 16.57
N LEU A 230 0.39 4.11 15.34
CA LEU A 230 1.10 3.79 14.10
C LEU A 230 2.50 4.43 14.08
N ALA A 231 2.61 5.70 14.48
CA ALA A 231 3.89 6.40 14.55
C ALA A 231 4.88 5.77 15.57
N ALA A 232 4.37 5.22 16.68
CA ALA A 232 5.21 4.51 17.65
C ALA A 232 5.68 3.14 17.10
N LEU A 233 4.79 2.43 16.38
CA LEU A 233 5.13 1.18 15.69
C LEU A 233 6.22 1.41 14.64
N LEU A 234 6.07 2.42 13.79
CA LEU A 234 7.07 2.77 12.77
C LEU A 234 8.41 3.15 13.42
N ARG A 235 8.41 3.97 14.47
CA ARG A 235 9.65 4.30 15.20
C ARG A 235 10.35 3.06 15.75
N ALA A 236 9.61 2.09 16.29
CA ALA A 236 10.16 0.85 16.78
C ALA A 236 10.80 0.00 15.66
N VAL A 237 10.16 -0.06 14.48
CA VAL A 237 10.71 -0.74 13.30
C VAL A 237 12.04 -0.11 12.87
N PHE A 238 12.07 1.20 12.67
CA PHE A 238 13.28 1.88 12.23
C PHE A 238 14.40 1.86 13.29
N ALA A 239 14.06 1.89 14.57
CA ALA A 239 15.06 1.69 15.64
C ALA A 239 15.67 0.29 15.59
N HIS A 240 14.84 -0.73 15.36
CA HIS A 240 15.32 -2.12 15.23
C HIS A 240 16.17 -2.32 13.97
N ALA A 241 15.76 -1.77 12.83
CA ALA A 241 16.56 -1.82 11.59
C ALA A 241 17.92 -1.15 11.75
N ARG A 242 18.00 0.00 12.44
CA ARG A 242 19.29 0.67 12.77
C ARG A 242 20.18 -0.18 13.67
N ALA A 243 19.60 -0.89 14.64
CA ALA A 243 20.35 -1.78 15.51
C ALA A 243 20.97 -2.96 14.73
N LEU A 244 20.22 -3.50 13.75
CA LEU A 244 20.69 -4.59 12.89
C LEU A 244 21.80 -4.14 11.92
N SER A 245 21.73 -2.91 11.41
CA SER A 245 22.73 -2.37 10.46
C SER A 245 24.08 -2.04 11.09
N GLY A 246 24.24 -2.17 12.40
CA GLY A 246 25.49 -1.87 13.10
C GLY A 246 25.89 -0.39 13.12
N LEU A 247 25.04 0.49 12.60
CA LEU A 247 25.25 1.94 12.60
C LEU A 247 24.99 2.51 14.01
N ARG A 248 25.78 2.07 14.99
CA ARG A 248 25.92 2.80 16.25
C ARG A 248 26.93 3.94 16.02
N ARG A 249 26.46 5.15 16.16
CA ARG A 249 27.36 6.29 16.36
C ARG A 249 28.00 6.22 17.73
#